data_508b59ece74922c79415740e8d2a9e5e
#
_entry.id   508b59ece74922c79415740e8d2a9e5e
#
_cell.length_a   1.000
_cell.length_b   1.000
_cell.length_c   1.000
_cell.angle_alpha   90.00
_cell.angle_beta   90.00
_cell.angle_gamma   90.00
#
_symmetry.space_group_name_H-M   'P 1'
#
loop_
_entity.id
_entity.type
_entity.pdbx_description
1 polymer ?
#
loop_
_entity_poly.entity_id
_entity_poly.type
_entity_poly.pdbx_seq_one_letter_code
_entity_poly.pdbx_strand_id
1 'polypeptide(L)'
;RREFRQYEAAWYDGERIRLSRDRVDRLGFFTEVNVETQDVPGAPDQVDLVVNVTEKPTGSLQLGAGFSSAEKVALSFGIKQENFFGSGNYLGIDVNTSKYRRTLVFSTTNPYFTQDGISRTVDLYYRTDKPYEDQGGNYELVTTGASMRFGIPFSETDTVFFGGGFEQTQIKAGTNIPATYLAYANTYGATSNSIPLTVGWSRDDRDSALAPNSGRYQRLNSEWSVAGDARYVRGNYQY
;
A
#
# COMPACT_ATOMS: atom_id res chain seq x y z
N ARG A 1 19.84 9.53 -7.16
CA ARG A 1 20.71 10.03 -6.07
C ARG A 1 20.22 9.62 -4.68
N ARG A 2 18.93 9.72 -4.33
CA ARG A 2 18.40 9.39 -2.99
C ARG A 2 18.63 7.93 -2.57
N GLU A 3 18.70 7.03 -3.51
CA GLU A 3 18.93 5.59 -3.26
C GLU A 3 20.42 5.26 -3.06
N PHE A 4 21.31 6.16 -3.39
CA PHE A 4 22.75 5.89 -3.30
C PHE A 4 23.25 6.02 -1.86
N ARG A 5 24.03 5.01 -1.43
CA ARG A 5 24.75 4.95 -0.17
C ARG A 5 26.24 5.25 -0.34
N GLN A 6 26.75 5.16 -1.58
CA GLN A 6 28.05 5.69 -1.97
C GLN A 6 27.86 7.16 -2.29
N TYR A 7 28.45 8.04 -1.50
CA TYR A 7 28.40 9.49 -1.68
C TYR A 7 29.52 9.99 -2.59
N GLU A 8 29.29 11.11 -3.23
CA GLU A 8 30.28 11.83 -4.02
C GLU A 8 31.46 12.24 -3.11
N ALA A 9 32.68 12.18 -3.62
CA ALA A 9 33.92 12.48 -2.89
C ALA A 9 34.20 11.63 -1.63
N ALA A 10 33.50 10.53 -1.45
CA ALA A 10 33.74 9.56 -0.39
C ALA A 10 34.68 8.45 -0.89
N TRP A 11 35.35 7.76 0.04
CA TRP A 11 36.15 6.58 -0.26
C TRP A 11 35.30 5.53 -0.98
N TYR A 12 35.90 4.90 -2.00
CA TYR A 12 35.28 3.82 -2.74
C TYR A 12 34.94 2.64 -1.84
N ASP A 13 33.68 2.23 -1.85
CA ASP A 13 33.17 1.12 -1.08
C ASP A 13 32.27 0.24 -1.96
N GLY A 14 32.77 -0.92 -2.37
CA GLY A 14 32.06 -1.83 -3.24
C GLY A 14 30.76 -2.37 -2.63
N GLU A 15 30.66 -2.49 -1.31
CA GLU A 15 29.41 -2.91 -0.65
C GLU A 15 28.33 -1.82 -0.70
N ARG A 16 28.72 -0.57 -0.49
CA ARG A 16 27.80 0.57 -0.62
C ARG A 16 27.34 0.76 -2.06
N ILE A 17 28.20 0.52 -3.04
CA ILE A 17 27.85 0.55 -4.47
C ILE A 17 26.83 -0.54 -4.80
N ARG A 18 27.07 -1.78 -4.34
CA ARG A 18 26.14 -2.89 -4.51
C ARG A 18 24.79 -2.60 -3.86
N LEU A 19 24.80 -2.12 -2.62
CA LEU A 19 23.58 -1.73 -1.92
C LEU A 19 22.82 -0.62 -2.65
N SER A 20 23.53 0.36 -3.20
CA SER A 20 22.93 1.44 -4.01
C SER A 20 22.25 0.89 -5.25
N ARG A 21 22.92 -0.02 -5.98
CA ARG A 21 22.36 -0.70 -7.15
C ARG A 21 21.07 -1.47 -6.77
N ASP A 22 21.15 -2.28 -5.71
CA ASP A 22 20.03 -3.10 -5.25
C ASP A 22 18.83 -2.25 -4.80
N ARG A 23 19.09 -1.07 -4.22
CA ARG A 23 18.04 -0.11 -3.87
C ARG A 23 17.39 0.51 -5.10
N VAL A 24 18.15 0.88 -6.12
CA VAL A 24 17.64 1.41 -7.39
C VAL A 24 16.81 0.34 -8.10
N ASP A 25 17.27 -0.90 -8.12
CA ASP A 25 16.56 -2.03 -8.73
C ASP A 25 15.22 -2.31 -8.01
N ARG A 26 15.20 -2.24 -6.69
CA ARG A 26 13.97 -2.40 -5.88
C ARG A 26 12.89 -1.33 -6.13
N LEU A 27 13.22 -0.19 -6.73
CA LEU A 27 12.21 0.79 -7.15
C LEU A 27 11.25 0.23 -8.19
N GLY A 28 11.68 -0.78 -8.94
CA GLY A 28 10.85 -1.41 -9.95
C GLY A 28 10.60 -0.56 -11.20
N PHE A 29 11.37 0.51 -11.41
CA PHE A 29 11.22 1.41 -12.56
C PHE A 29 12.08 1.02 -13.77
N PHE A 30 13.02 0.10 -13.54
CA PHE A 30 14.04 -0.28 -14.52
C PHE A 30 14.00 -1.78 -14.79
N THR A 31 14.31 -2.17 -16.01
CA THR A 31 14.54 -3.58 -16.40
C THR A 31 15.96 -4.00 -16.10
N GLU A 32 16.89 -3.04 -16.13
CA GLU A 32 18.31 -3.28 -15.88
C GLU A 32 18.91 -2.08 -15.18
N VAL A 33 19.73 -2.35 -14.17
CA VAL A 33 20.50 -1.36 -13.42
C VAL A 33 21.94 -1.84 -13.40
N ASN A 34 22.82 -1.15 -14.08
CA ASN A 34 24.26 -1.44 -14.14
C ASN A 34 25.06 -0.26 -13.57
N VAL A 35 26.03 -0.55 -12.70
CA VAL A 35 26.93 0.43 -12.11
C VAL A 35 28.35 0.07 -12.53
N GLU A 36 28.99 0.92 -13.31
CA GLU A 36 30.33 0.76 -13.82
C GLU A 36 31.27 1.75 -13.16
N THR A 37 32.51 1.32 -12.99
CA THR A 37 33.60 2.17 -12.49
C THR A 37 34.45 2.58 -13.66
N GLN A 38 34.67 3.88 -13.82
CA GLN A 38 35.54 4.44 -14.86
C GLN A 38 36.66 5.24 -14.21
N ASP A 39 37.89 5.06 -14.74
CA ASP A 39 39.04 5.81 -14.29
C ASP A 39 38.93 7.28 -14.71
N VAL A 40 39.27 8.20 -13.83
CA VAL A 40 39.28 9.63 -14.14
C VAL A 40 40.58 10.02 -14.78
N PRO A 41 40.61 10.52 -16.04
CA PRO A 41 41.83 10.94 -16.70
C PRO A 41 42.60 12.01 -15.90
N GLY A 42 43.84 11.70 -15.57
CA GLY A 42 44.72 12.62 -14.81
C GLY A 42 44.56 12.58 -13.27
N ALA A 43 43.70 11.73 -12.74
CA ALA A 43 43.53 11.52 -11.32
C ALA A 43 43.51 10.02 -10.98
N PRO A 44 44.67 9.35 -10.84
CA PRO A 44 44.76 7.90 -10.69
C PRO A 44 44.24 7.38 -9.34
N ASP A 45 43.92 8.26 -8.42
CA ASP A 45 43.33 7.99 -7.11
C ASP A 45 41.80 8.21 -7.09
N GLN A 46 41.18 8.53 -8.24
CA GLN A 46 39.75 8.82 -8.36
C GLN A 46 39.09 7.91 -9.42
N VAL A 47 37.84 7.58 -9.15
CA VAL A 47 37.01 6.82 -10.08
C VAL A 47 35.63 7.47 -10.17
N ASP A 48 35.07 7.48 -11.37
CA ASP A 48 33.70 7.86 -11.62
C ASP A 48 32.82 6.62 -11.58
N LEU A 49 31.67 6.73 -10.88
CA LEU A 49 30.61 5.72 -10.93
C LEU A 49 29.57 6.12 -11.96
N VAL A 50 29.51 5.36 -13.03
CA VAL A 50 28.52 5.55 -14.10
C VAL A 50 27.37 4.59 -13.88
N VAL A 51 26.17 5.15 -13.72
CA VAL A 51 24.95 4.37 -13.50
C VAL A 51 24.13 4.34 -14.77
N ASN A 52 24.11 3.18 -15.42
CA ASN A 52 23.33 2.92 -16.60
C ASN A 52 22.02 2.23 -16.23
N VAL A 53 20.88 2.78 -16.65
CA VAL A 53 19.57 2.22 -16.36
C VAL A 53 18.76 2.09 -17.65
N THR A 54 17.99 1.01 -17.75
CA THR A 54 17.01 0.82 -18.82
C THR A 54 15.61 0.90 -18.22
N GLU A 55 14.86 1.93 -18.59
CA GLU A 55 13.51 2.15 -18.08
C GLU A 55 12.53 1.10 -18.60
N LYS A 56 11.53 0.77 -17.75
CA LYS A 56 10.40 -0.06 -18.14
C LYS A 56 9.07 0.66 -17.92
N PRO A 57 8.00 0.25 -18.61
CA PRO A 57 6.66 0.75 -18.31
C PRO A 57 6.30 0.49 -16.85
N THR A 58 5.94 1.55 -16.12
CA THR A 58 5.60 1.52 -14.69
C THR A 58 4.10 1.57 -14.45
N GLY A 59 3.31 1.66 -15.52
CA GLY A 59 1.86 1.62 -15.50
C GLY A 59 1.31 0.23 -15.80
N SER A 60 0.25 -0.15 -15.13
CA SER A 60 -0.52 -1.35 -15.43
C SER A 60 -2.01 -1.05 -15.46
N LEU A 61 -2.69 -1.64 -16.44
CA LEU A 61 -4.15 -1.62 -16.57
C LEU A 61 -4.64 -3.06 -16.39
N GLN A 62 -5.55 -3.25 -15.46
CA GLN A 62 -6.18 -4.54 -15.20
C GLN A 62 -7.68 -4.45 -15.51
N LEU A 63 -8.15 -5.37 -16.32
CA LEU A 63 -9.57 -5.55 -16.63
C LEU A 63 -9.95 -6.97 -16.31
N GLY A 64 -11.01 -7.17 -15.57
CA GLY A 64 -11.50 -8.49 -15.22
C GLY A 64 -13.01 -8.56 -15.34
N ALA A 65 -13.50 -9.68 -15.85
CA ALA A 65 -14.91 -10.03 -15.84
C ALA A 65 -15.05 -11.50 -15.44
N GLY A 66 -15.95 -11.76 -14.51
CA GLY A 66 -16.24 -13.10 -14.01
C GLY A 66 -17.73 -13.33 -13.88
N PHE A 67 -18.12 -14.58 -13.91
CA PHE A 67 -19.48 -15.00 -13.63
C PHE A 67 -19.47 -16.19 -12.67
N SER A 68 -20.30 -16.10 -11.64
CA SER A 68 -20.58 -17.24 -10.77
C SER A 68 -22.08 -17.32 -10.46
N SER A 69 -22.55 -18.50 -10.09
CA SER A 69 -23.95 -18.67 -9.68
C SER A 69 -24.30 -17.85 -8.45
N ALA A 70 -23.35 -17.63 -7.55
CA ALA A 70 -23.49 -16.84 -6.33
C ALA A 70 -23.41 -15.33 -6.61
N GLU A 71 -22.29 -14.86 -7.15
CA GLU A 71 -22.03 -13.41 -7.33
C GLU A 71 -22.62 -12.82 -8.62
N LYS A 72 -23.17 -13.69 -9.52
CA LYS A 72 -23.62 -13.31 -10.84
C LYS A 72 -22.46 -12.74 -11.66
N VAL A 73 -22.59 -11.54 -12.20
CA VAL A 73 -21.51 -10.87 -12.94
C VAL A 73 -20.66 -10.07 -11.96
N ALA A 74 -19.35 -10.29 -12.01
CA ALA A 74 -18.35 -9.51 -11.31
C ALA A 74 -17.45 -8.82 -12.34
N LEU A 75 -17.23 -7.54 -12.17
CA LEU A 75 -16.37 -6.73 -13.02
C LEU A 75 -15.28 -6.09 -12.15
N SER A 76 -14.06 -6.10 -12.65
CA SER A 76 -12.94 -5.41 -12.02
C SER A 76 -12.22 -4.51 -13.02
N PHE A 77 -11.82 -3.36 -12.55
CA PHE A 77 -11.03 -2.39 -13.28
C PHE A 77 -9.97 -1.84 -12.33
N GLY A 78 -8.72 -1.85 -12.75
CA GLY A 78 -7.61 -1.31 -11.98
C GLY A 78 -6.64 -0.55 -12.86
N ILE A 79 -6.23 0.61 -12.42
CA ILE A 79 -5.11 1.37 -12.96
C ILE A 79 -4.09 1.55 -11.85
N LYS A 80 -2.84 1.18 -12.12
CA LYS A 80 -1.72 1.39 -11.21
C LYS A 80 -0.57 2.01 -11.97
N GLN A 81 0.01 3.05 -11.40
CA GLN A 81 1.16 3.75 -11.95
C GLN A 81 2.18 3.95 -10.83
N GLU A 82 3.30 3.24 -10.91
CA GLU A 82 4.35 3.25 -9.87
C GLU A 82 5.22 4.52 -9.90
N ASN A 83 5.34 5.15 -11.05
CA ASN A 83 6.14 6.36 -11.25
C ASN A 83 5.33 7.41 -11.99
N PHE A 84 4.33 7.97 -11.33
CA PHE A 84 3.39 8.91 -11.92
C PHE A 84 4.10 10.18 -12.40
N PHE A 85 4.07 10.39 -13.72
CA PHE A 85 4.79 11.47 -14.41
C PHE A 85 6.28 11.60 -14.06
N GLY A 86 6.97 10.49 -13.79
CA GLY A 86 8.39 10.51 -13.44
C GLY A 86 8.71 11.03 -12.05
N SER A 87 7.69 11.27 -11.22
CA SER A 87 7.86 11.84 -9.86
C SER A 87 8.29 10.81 -8.81
N GLY A 88 8.27 9.51 -9.14
CA GLY A 88 8.45 8.44 -8.18
C GLY A 88 7.23 8.20 -7.27
N ASN A 89 6.12 8.91 -7.48
CA ASN A 89 4.90 8.71 -6.72
C ASN A 89 4.08 7.57 -7.31
N TYR A 90 3.49 6.77 -6.44
CA TYR A 90 2.49 5.76 -6.80
C TYR A 90 1.10 6.40 -6.89
N LEU A 91 0.34 5.98 -7.89
CA LEU A 91 -1.07 6.25 -8.03
C LEU A 91 -1.81 4.96 -8.37
N GLY A 92 -2.87 4.65 -7.63
CA GLY A 92 -3.73 3.50 -7.86
C GLY A 92 -5.21 3.86 -7.82
N ILE A 93 -5.98 3.26 -8.74
CA ILE A 93 -7.44 3.30 -8.74
C ILE A 93 -7.89 1.87 -8.95
N ASP A 94 -8.65 1.32 -8.01
CA ASP A 94 -9.23 -0.02 -8.09
C ASP A 94 -10.75 0.07 -7.95
N VAL A 95 -11.46 -0.48 -8.93
CA VAL A 95 -12.92 -0.58 -8.94
C VAL A 95 -13.30 -2.03 -9.11
N ASN A 96 -14.02 -2.57 -8.14
CA ASN A 96 -14.58 -3.92 -8.21
C ASN A 96 -16.08 -3.83 -7.98
N THR A 97 -16.87 -4.50 -8.81
CA THR A 97 -18.32 -4.51 -8.66
C THR A 97 -18.88 -5.89 -8.93
N SER A 98 -19.70 -6.37 -8.01
CA SER A 98 -20.52 -7.56 -8.16
C SER A 98 -21.91 -7.32 -7.56
N LYS A 99 -22.78 -8.33 -7.58
CA LYS A 99 -24.10 -8.25 -6.96
C LYS A 99 -24.02 -7.93 -5.46
N TYR A 100 -23.03 -8.48 -4.75
CA TYR A 100 -22.93 -8.43 -3.29
C TYR A 100 -21.84 -7.48 -2.77
N ARG A 101 -20.87 -7.16 -3.62
CA ARG A 101 -19.77 -6.27 -3.21
C ARG A 101 -19.46 -5.24 -4.27
N ARG A 102 -19.30 -4.00 -3.84
CA ARG A 102 -18.76 -2.92 -4.65
C ARG A 102 -17.64 -2.26 -3.87
N THR A 103 -16.53 -2.02 -4.53
CA THR A 103 -15.38 -1.37 -3.92
C THR A 103 -14.80 -0.38 -4.92
N LEU A 104 -14.57 0.84 -4.47
CA LEU A 104 -13.81 1.87 -5.15
C LEU A 104 -12.71 2.31 -4.20
N VAL A 105 -11.47 2.19 -4.63
CA VAL A 105 -10.30 2.64 -3.86
C VAL A 105 -9.45 3.54 -4.75
N PHE A 106 -9.12 4.70 -4.23
CA PHE A 106 -8.10 5.58 -4.77
C PHE A 106 -6.95 5.64 -3.77
N SER A 107 -5.73 5.37 -4.22
CA SER A 107 -4.54 5.35 -3.37
C SER A 107 -3.42 6.12 -4.03
N THR A 108 -2.72 6.94 -3.26
CA THR A 108 -1.50 7.61 -3.70
C THR A 108 -0.44 7.52 -2.63
N THR A 109 0.78 7.20 -3.04
CA THR A 109 1.93 7.14 -2.14
C THR A 109 3.07 8.00 -2.66
N ASN A 110 3.55 8.89 -1.82
CA ASN A 110 4.84 9.56 -2.02
C ASN A 110 5.87 8.85 -1.13
N PRO A 111 6.80 8.07 -1.71
CA PRO A 111 7.81 7.32 -0.94
C PRO A 111 8.86 8.22 -0.28
N TYR A 112 9.00 9.46 -0.76
CA TYR A 112 9.93 10.46 -0.24
C TYR A 112 9.20 11.76 0.09
N PHE A 113 8.18 11.67 0.96
CA PHE A 113 7.46 12.84 1.44
C PHE A 113 8.40 13.79 2.21
N THR A 114 9.38 13.23 2.92
CA THR A 114 10.49 13.98 3.50
C THR A 114 11.81 13.56 2.86
N GLN A 115 12.85 14.38 3.04
CA GLN A 115 14.21 14.08 2.54
C GLN A 115 14.81 12.83 3.20
N ASP A 116 14.41 12.53 4.44
CA ASP A 116 14.86 11.37 5.21
C ASP A 116 14.18 10.05 4.80
N GLY A 117 13.33 10.07 3.77
CA GLY A 117 12.69 8.88 3.25
C GLY A 117 11.41 8.45 3.98
N ILE A 118 10.78 9.34 4.75
CA ILE A 118 9.45 9.08 5.28
C ILE A 118 8.47 9.06 4.11
N SER A 119 7.75 7.97 3.95
CA SER A 119 6.70 7.84 2.96
C SER A 119 5.37 8.35 3.49
N ARG A 120 4.52 8.86 2.59
CA ARG A 120 3.13 9.23 2.88
C ARG A 120 2.20 8.56 1.90
N THR A 121 1.25 7.79 2.42
CA THR A 121 0.15 7.19 1.65
C THR A 121 -1.16 7.86 2.04
N VAL A 122 -1.99 8.17 1.05
CA VAL A 122 -3.35 8.65 1.22
C VAL A 122 -4.27 7.71 0.47
N ASP A 123 -5.28 7.20 1.18
CA ASP A 123 -6.29 6.31 0.64
C ASP A 123 -7.67 6.95 0.79
N LEU A 124 -8.47 6.90 -0.28
CA LEU A 124 -9.89 7.20 -0.27
C LEU A 124 -10.63 5.96 -0.71
N TYR A 125 -11.65 5.56 0.02
CA TYR A 125 -12.36 4.34 -0.31
C TYR A 125 -13.87 4.45 -0.07
N TYR A 126 -14.58 3.76 -0.94
CA TYR A 126 -16.01 3.50 -0.82
C TYR A 126 -16.22 2.00 -1.00
N ARG A 127 -16.90 1.39 -0.06
CA ARG A 127 -17.18 -0.05 -0.06
C ARG A 127 -18.64 -0.30 0.28
N THR A 128 -19.25 -1.23 -0.45
CA THR A 128 -20.59 -1.72 -0.16
C THR A 128 -20.52 -3.23 -0.08
N ASP A 129 -21.00 -3.80 1.01
CA ASP A 129 -21.10 -5.24 1.22
C ASP A 129 -22.55 -5.62 1.53
N LYS A 130 -23.06 -6.64 0.83
CA LYS A 130 -24.37 -7.26 1.04
C LYS A 130 -24.19 -8.74 1.36
N PRO A 131 -25.00 -9.34 2.21
CA PRO A 131 -24.96 -10.79 2.42
C PRO A 131 -25.43 -11.53 1.18
N TYR A 132 -25.03 -12.80 1.06
CA TYR A 132 -25.60 -13.70 0.06
C TYR A 132 -27.06 -13.99 0.38
N GLU A 133 -27.90 -14.16 -0.66
CA GLU A 133 -29.33 -14.38 -0.51
C GLU A 133 -29.68 -15.67 0.28
N ASP A 134 -28.86 -16.70 0.15
CA ASP A 134 -28.98 -17.96 0.88
C ASP A 134 -28.62 -17.86 2.37
N GLN A 135 -27.94 -16.82 2.79
CA GLN A 135 -27.62 -16.54 4.19
C GLN A 135 -28.72 -15.78 4.92
N GLY A 136 -29.87 -15.53 4.27
CA GLY A 136 -31.09 -15.03 4.87
C GLY A 136 -31.08 -13.57 5.33
N GLY A 137 -30.06 -12.80 4.94
CA GLY A 137 -29.98 -11.39 5.30
C GLY A 137 -30.39 -10.46 4.16
N ASN A 138 -31.15 -9.42 4.47
CA ASN A 138 -31.44 -8.33 3.54
C ASN A 138 -30.99 -7.01 4.19
N TYR A 139 -29.70 -6.71 4.08
CA TYR A 139 -29.10 -5.47 4.56
C TYR A 139 -27.90 -5.10 3.68
N GLU A 140 -27.47 -3.86 3.76
CA GLU A 140 -26.32 -3.36 3.04
C GLU A 140 -25.44 -2.56 4.01
N LEU A 141 -24.16 -2.90 4.07
CA LEU A 141 -23.14 -2.14 4.77
C LEU A 141 -22.45 -1.22 3.77
N VAL A 142 -22.51 0.08 4.00
CA VAL A 142 -21.80 1.07 3.20
C VAL A 142 -20.71 1.68 4.06
N THR A 143 -19.46 1.55 3.63
CA THR A 143 -18.31 2.13 4.31
C THR A 143 -17.66 3.14 3.39
N THR A 144 -17.53 4.37 3.86
CA THR A 144 -16.81 5.45 3.16
C THR A 144 -15.74 5.97 4.08
N GLY A 145 -14.52 6.13 3.56
CA GLY A 145 -13.44 6.59 4.40
C GLY A 145 -12.30 7.26 3.63
N ALA A 146 -11.51 7.97 4.41
CA ALA A 146 -10.26 8.56 4.01
C ALA A 146 -9.21 8.28 5.08
N SER A 147 -8.01 7.88 4.68
CA SER A 147 -6.92 7.64 5.60
C SER A 147 -5.60 8.21 5.09
N MET A 148 -4.73 8.56 6.02
CA MET A 148 -3.37 8.97 5.75
C MET A 148 -2.44 8.16 6.64
N ARG A 149 -1.38 7.63 6.05
CA ARG A 149 -0.38 6.81 6.73
C ARG A 149 1.01 7.26 6.35
N PHE A 150 1.88 7.32 7.34
CA PHE A 150 3.31 7.60 7.19
C PHE A 150 4.10 6.32 7.47
N GLY A 151 5.10 6.05 6.64
CA GLY A 151 6.04 4.95 6.84
C GLY A 151 7.43 5.51 7.10
N ILE A 152 8.01 5.14 8.22
CA ILE A 152 9.36 5.56 8.64
C ILE A 152 10.27 4.34 8.54
N PRO A 153 11.18 4.29 7.55
CA PRO A 153 12.20 3.27 7.49
C PRO A 153 13.27 3.58 8.55
N PHE A 154 13.47 2.67 9.49
CA PHE A 154 14.54 2.82 10.49
C PHE A 154 15.70 1.84 10.28
N SER A 155 15.53 0.88 9.37
CA SER A 155 16.60 0.06 8.81
C SER A 155 16.31 -0.25 7.34
N GLU A 156 17.21 -0.96 6.67
CA GLU A 156 17.01 -1.37 5.26
C GLU A 156 15.87 -2.40 5.11
N THR A 157 15.51 -3.08 6.20
CA THR A 157 14.50 -4.13 6.21
C THR A 157 13.25 -3.77 7.02
N ASP A 158 13.36 -2.83 7.94
CA ASP A 158 12.31 -2.56 8.92
C ASP A 158 11.68 -1.17 8.72
N THR A 159 10.36 -1.13 8.72
CA THR A 159 9.59 0.12 8.60
C THR A 159 8.49 0.15 9.68
N VAL A 160 8.39 1.26 10.37
CA VAL A 160 7.27 1.55 11.28
C VAL A 160 6.26 2.43 10.54
N PHE A 161 5.01 2.11 10.72
CA PHE A 161 3.89 2.87 10.16
C PHE A 161 3.06 3.50 11.27
N PHE A 162 2.62 4.72 11.04
CA PHE A 162 1.56 5.33 11.83
C PHE A 162 0.66 6.15 10.92
N GLY A 163 -0.59 6.21 11.29
CA GLY A 163 -1.56 6.91 10.49
C GLY A 163 -2.86 7.14 11.23
N GLY A 164 -3.78 7.75 10.54
CA GLY A 164 -5.13 7.96 11.03
C GLY A 164 -6.06 8.23 9.86
N GLY A 165 -7.35 8.20 10.15
CA GLY A 165 -8.35 8.39 9.14
C GLY A 165 -9.69 8.80 9.72
N PHE A 166 -10.64 8.91 8.83
CA PHE A 166 -12.05 9.06 9.11
C PHE A 166 -12.79 7.96 8.35
N GLU A 167 -13.66 7.25 9.03
CA GLU A 167 -14.51 6.23 8.43
C GLU A 167 -15.95 6.43 8.88
N GLN A 168 -16.86 6.39 7.91
CA GLN A 168 -18.30 6.37 8.14
C GLN A 168 -18.82 5.02 7.67
N THR A 169 -19.50 4.32 8.56
CA THR A 169 -20.22 3.07 8.29
C THR A 169 -21.71 3.31 8.38
N GLN A 170 -22.44 3.00 7.33
CA GLN A 170 -23.89 3.06 7.27
C GLN A 170 -24.48 1.65 7.10
N ILE A 171 -25.39 1.29 7.96
CA ILE A 171 -26.18 0.07 7.88
C ILE A 171 -27.53 0.43 7.26
N LYS A 172 -27.75 0.02 6.01
CA LYS A 172 -29.05 0.14 5.36
C LYS A 172 -29.85 -1.14 5.67
N ALA A 173 -30.82 -0.97 6.53
CA ALA A 173 -31.64 -2.05 7.01
C ALA A 173 -32.68 -2.50 5.96
N GLY A 174 -32.75 -3.81 5.75
CA GLY A 174 -33.84 -4.46 5.04
C GLY A 174 -34.79 -5.19 5.98
N THR A 175 -35.56 -6.14 5.47
CA THR A 175 -36.60 -6.85 6.24
C THR A 175 -36.06 -7.94 7.16
N ASN A 176 -34.84 -8.41 6.96
CA ASN A 176 -34.23 -9.48 7.75
C ASN A 176 -32.76 -9.15 8.04
N ILE A 177 -32.51 -8.53 9.19
CA ILE A 177 -31.18 -8.14 9.64
C ILE A 177 -30.76 -9.06 10.79
N PRO A 178 -29.52 -9.59 10.81
CA PRO A 178 -28.98 -10.30 11.95
C PRO A 178 -29.01 -9.45 13.24
N ALA A 179 -29.34 -10.09 14.36
CA ALA A 179 -29.51 -9.41 15.64
C ALA A 179 -28.27 -8.60 16.08
N THR A 180 -27.07 -9.04 15.69
CA THR A 180 -25.80 -8.33 15.95
C THR A 180 -25.75 -6.96 15.27
N TYR A 181 -26.21 -6.84 14.03
CA TYR A 181 -26.26 -5.56 13.31
C TYR A 181 -27.37 -4.65 13.82
N LEU A 182 -28.52 -5.24 14.23
CA LEU A 182 -29.58 -4.48 14.91
C LEU A 182 -29.08 -3.92 16.24
N ALA A 183 -28.40 -4.74 17.05
CA ALA A 183 -27.82 -4.30 18.31
C ALA A 183 -26.78 -3.19 18.08
N TYR A 184 -25.94 -3.32 17.07
CA TYR A 184 -24.99 -2.29 16.69
C TYR A 184 -25.70 -0.98 16.28
N ALA A 185 -26.69 -1.08 15.39
CA ALA A 185 -27.45 0.09 14.93
C ALA A 185 -28.23 0.77 16.05
N ASN A 186 -28.73 -0.01 17.02
CA ASN A 186 -29.41 0.54 18.20
C ASN A 186 -28.44 1.23 19.17
N THR A 187 -27.20 0.77 19.25
CA THR A 187 -26.18 1.31 20.16
C THR A 187 -25.47 2.53 19.56
N TYR A 188 -25.13 2.49 18.29
CA TYR A 188 -24.28 3.49 17.62
C TYR A 188 -24.99 4.28 16.52
N GLY A 189 -26.27 3.93 16.23
CA GLY A 189 -27.03 4.47 15.13
C GLY A 189 -26.86 3.68 13.83
N ALA A 190 -27.78 3.87 12.88
CA ALA A 190 -27.69 3.28 11.54
C ALA A 190 -26.51 3.84 10.72
N THR A 191 -26.01 5.01 11.08
CA THR A 191 -24.81 5.63 10.57
C THR A 191 -23.88 5.91 11.72
N SER A 192 -22.69 5.37 11.70
CA SER A 192 -21.66 5.57 12.71
C SER A 192 -20.38 6.12 12.08
N ASN A 193 -19.78 7.07 12.77
CA ASN A 193 -18.50 7.66 12.39
C ASN A 193 -17.42 7.16 13.33
N SER A 194 -16.22 6.94 12.82
CA SER A 194 -15.06 6.55 13.59
C SER A 194 -13.81 7.29 13.12
N ILE A 195 -12.90 7.52 14.05
CA ILE A 195 -11.57 8.08 13.78
C ILE A 195 -10.54 7.02 14.17
N PRO A 196 -10.17 6.12 13.24
CA PRO A 196 -9.15 5.13 13.49
C PRO A 196 -7.76 5.76 13.49
N LEU A 197 -6.95 5.38 14.46
CA LEU A 197 -5.51 5.56 14.48
C LEU A 197 -4.85 4.22 14.22
N THR A 198 -3.83 4.20 13.37
CA THR A 198 -3.12 2.97 13.02
C THR A 198 -1.66 3.09 13.41
N VAL A 199 -1.12 2.02 13.99
CA VAL A 199 0.29 1.84 14.26
C VAL A 199 0.67 0.46 13.75
N GLY A 200 1.78 0.38 13.05
CA GLY A 200 2.24 -0.90 12.49
C GLY A 200 3.75 -0.96 12.37
N TRP A 201 4.22 -2.16 12.18
CA TRP A 201 5.60 -2.47 11.87
C TRP A 201 5.64 -3.54 10.78
N SER A 202 6.58 -3.41 9.86
CA SER A 202 6.87 -4.46 8.88
C SER A 202 8.37 -4.68 8.79
N ARG A 203 8.72 -5.95 8.58
CA ARG A 203 10.06 -6.39 8.23
C ARG A 203 10.00 -7.19 6.95
N ASP A 204 10.81 -6.80 5.99
CA ASP A 204 10.94 -7.50 4.71
C ASP A 204 12.43 -7.68 4.40
N ASP A 205 12.95 -8.88 4.63
CA ASP A 205 14.32 -9.27 4.34
C ASP A 205 14.41 -10.27 3.18
N ARG A 206 13.34 -10.39 2.36
CA ARG A 206 13.29 -11.28 1.20
C ARG A 206 14.23 -10.79 0.09
N ASP A 207 14.86 -11.75 -0.57
CA ASP A 207 15.70 -11.52 -1.76
C ASP A 207 14.88 -11.03 -2.97
N SER A 208 13.61 -11.43 -3.06
CA SER A 208 12.67 -11.01 -4.09
C SER A 208 11.26 -10.86 -3.51
N ALA A 209 10.56 -9.79 -3.89
CA ALA A 209 9.17 -9.59 -3.49
C ALA A 209 8.19 -10.51 -4.25
N LEU A 210 8.52 -10.90 -5.50
CA LEU A 210 7.64 -11.69 -6.37
C LEU A 210 7.89 -13.20 -6.25
N ALA A 211 9.15 -13.63 -6.16
CA ALA A 211 9.54 -15.03 -6.09
C ALA A 211 10.68 -15.18 -5.08
N PRO A 212 10.40 -15.13 -3.77
CA PRO A 212 11.42 -15.22 -2.75
C PRO A 212 12.00 -16.63 -2.67
N ASN A 213 13.33 -16.72 -2.69
CA ASN A 213 14.06 -17.95 -2.43
C ASN A 213 14.64 -17.96 -1.02
N SER A 214 14.82 -16.80 -0.40
CA SER A 214 15.32 -16.64 0.96
C SER A 214 14.73 -15.38 1.61
N GLY A 215 14.83 -15.33 2.94
CA GLY A 215 14.28 -14.25 3.74
C GLY A 215 12.83 -14.47 4.16
N ARG A 216 12.26 -13.49 4.84
CA ARG A 216 10.89 -13.53 5.37
C ARG A 216 10.24 -12.15 5.33
N TYR A 217 8.92 -12.19 5.33
CA TYR A 217 8.10 -11.01 5.47
C TYR A 217 7.25 -11.11 6.74
N GLN A 218 7.31 -10.09 7.58
CA GLN A 218 6.49 -10.00 8.79
C GLN A 218 5.83 -8.64 8.84
N ARG A 219 4.56 -8.61 9.23
CA ARG A 219 3.82 -7.37 9.39
C ARG A 219 2.88 -7.47 10.60
N LEU A 220 2.98 -6.48 11.47
CA LEU A 220 2.08 -6.26 12.60
C LEU A 220 1.37 -4.93 12.39
N ASN A 221 0.05 -4.92 12.49
CA ASN A 221 -0.74 -3.71 12.49
C ASN A 221 -1.70 -3.71 13.67
N SER A 222 -1.85 -2.56 14.30
CA SER A 222 -2.87 -2.28 15.29
C SER A 222 -3.66 -1.05 14.87
N GLU A 223 -4.97 -1.12 14.97
CA GLU A 223 -5.89 -0.04 14.65
C GLU A 223 -6.79 0.21 15.86
N TRP A 224 -6.89 1.45 16.25
CA TRP A 224 -7.61 1.89 17.43
C TRP A 224 -8.57 3.01 17.03
N SER A 225 -9.86 2.76 17.07
CA SER A 225 -10.86 3.81 16.93
C SER A 225 -10.95 4.59 18.23
N VAL A 226 -10.32 5.76 18.26
CA VAL A 226 -10.13 6.59 19.48
C VAL A 226 -11.26 7.58 19.68
N ALA A 227 -11.97 7.96 18.61
CA ALA A 227 -13.06 8.92 18.66
C ALA A 227 -14.15 8.56 17.63
N GLY A 228 -15.32 9.14 17.82
CA GLY A 228 -16.51 8.88 17.04
C GLY A 228 -17.53 8.00 17.80
N ASP A 229 -18.47 7.47 17.05
CA ASP A 229 -19.59 6.69 17.62
C ASP A 229 -19.16 5.27 17.99
N ALA A 230 -18.32 4.64 17.15
CA ALA A 230 -17.83 3.29 17.37
C ALA A 230 -16.38 3.30 17.89
N ARG A 231 -16.14 2.63 19.02
CA ARG A 231 -14.81 2.45 19.60
C ARG A 231 -14.42 0.99 19.55
N TYR A 232 -13.26 0.70 18.97
CA TYR A 232 -12.74 -0.67 18.84
C TYR A 232 -11.21 -0.68 18.78
N VAL A 233 -10.68 -1.88 19.01
CA VAL A 233 -9.25 -2.18 18.77
C VAL A 233 -9.20 -3.39 17.84
N ARG A 234 -8.40 -3.29 16.80
CA ARG A 234 -8.16 -4.38 15.84
C ARG A 234 -6.66 -4.63 15.73
N GLY A 235 -6.27 -5.88 15.84
CA GLY A 235 -4.90 -6.34 15.61
C GLY A 235 -4.84 -7.28 14.41
N ASN A 236 -3.79 -7.19 13.61
CA ASN A 236 -3.50 -8.09 12.49
C ASN A 236 -2.01 -8.40 12.47
N TYR A 237 -1.68 -9.68 12.40
CA TYR A 237 -0.31 -10.15 12.21
C TYR A 237 -0.25 -11.04 10.98
N GLN A 238 0.74 -10.79 10.13
CA GLN A 238 1.02 -11.55 8.91
C GLN A 238 2.48 -12.02 8.97
N TYR A 239 2.68 -13.27 8.66
CA TYR A 239 3.99 -13.92 8.53
C TYR A 239 4.08 -14.57 7.17
#